data_81e33ef524b1b23d3f30c4f5c221b19b
#
_entry.id   81e33ef524b1b23d3f30c4f5c221b19b
#
_cell.length_a   1.000
_cell.length_b   1.000
_cell.length_c   1.000
_cell.angle_alpha   90.00
_cell.angle_beta   90.00
_cell.angle_gamma   90.00
#
_symmetry.space_group_name_H-M   'P 1'
#
loop_
_entity.id
_entity.type
_entity.pdbx_description
1 polymer ?
#
loop_
_entity_poly.entity_id
_entity_poly.type
_entity_poly.pdbx_seq_one_letter_code
_entity_poly.pdbx_strand_id
1 'polypeptide(L)'
;MVPDGDPDGSPSRYFSSFGTGGVTALKEWVSSGGTVVAVRGAAVFSALKDVALTSTRLVGSADDEQKGKADDAKKETQPTPSPTPQRTAAQTDRDPNAEPRGEREFDFPSLPPIASPSANANKVPEALPGSIMRATVDRTTYLNYGVNQNQLPVILGSGYFFRYSKEGTNALVFDAEPVKPLTVSGFVWEGNTEELLRGTSYLIDESMGRGHVILFAEDPFFRGLFRSTTRPFFNSILFNGIF
;
A
#
# COMPACT_ATOMS: atom_id res chain seq x y z
N MET A 1 13.70 -11.92 5.64
CA MET A 1 12.29 -12.26 5.36
C MET A 1 11.71 -12.90 6.60
N VAL A 2 10.59 -12.40 7.09
CA VAL A 2 9.84 -12.99 8.21
C VAL A 2 8.77 -13.89 7.61
N PRO A 3 8.78 -15.20 7.86
CA PRO A 3 7.83 -16.13 7.28
C PRO A 3 6.43 -15.96 7.91
N ASP A 4 5.41 -16.32 7.15
CA ASP A 4 4.05 -16.42 7.67
C ASP A 4 3.96 -17.59 8.65
N GLY A 5 3.65 -17.30 9.91
CA GLY A 5 3.77 -18.27 11.01
C GLY A 5 2.48 -18.96 11.42
N ASP A 6 1.34 -18.50 10.94
CA ASP A 6 0.04 -19.02 11.39
C ASP A 6 -0.89 -19.36 10.23
N PRO A 7 -1.49 -20.57 10.22
CA PRO A 7 -2.47 -20.96 9.22
C PRO A 7 -3.73 -20.08 9.21
N ASP A 8 -4.07 -19.50 10.37
CA ASP A 8 -5.19 -18.56 10.54
C ASP A 8 -4.77 -17.09 10.43
N GLY A 9 -3.48 -16.85 10.18
CA GLY A 9 -2.92 -15.52 10.01
C GLY A 9 -2.86 -14.68 11.29
N SER A 10 -3.02 -15.28 12.44
CA SER A 10 -3.00 -14.56 13.72
C SER A 10 -1.62 -13.99 14.01
N PRO A 11 -1.47 -12.67 14.19
CA PRO A 11 -0.20 -12.05 14.52
C PRO A 11 0.27 -12.36 15.96
N SER A 12 -0.57 -12.98 16.77
CA SER A 12 -0.33 -13.23 18.17
C SER A 12 0.88 -14.14 18.43
N ARG A 13 1.17 -15.09 17.54
CA ARG A 13 2.34 -15.97 17.67
C ARG A 13 3.66 -15.22 17.49
N TYR A 14 3.74 -14.28 16.55
CA TYR A 14 4.94 -13.46 16.42
C TYR A 14 5.20 -12.68 17.69
N PHE A 15 4.17 -12.04 18.25
CA PHE A 15 4.31 -11.28 19.47
C PHE A 15 4.71 -12.14 20.67
N SER A 16 4.09 -13.33 20.81
CA SER A 16 4.45 -14.27 21.88
C SER A 16 5.86 -14.83 21.75
N SER A 17 6.37 -15.00 20.52
CA SER A 17 7.71 -15.51 20.25
C SER A 17 8.79 -14.44 20.42
N PHE A 18 8.55 -13.22 19.94
CA PHE A 18 9.53 -12.12 20.06
C PHE A 18 9.52 -11.48 21.44
N GLY A 19 8.36 -11.36 22.06
CA GLY A 19 8.17 -10.57 23.26
C GLY A 19 8.52 -9.09 23.06
N THR A 20 8.39 -8.29 24.10
CA THR A 20 8.73 -6.85 24.03
C THR A 20 10.20 -6.59 23.74
N GLY A 21 11.11 -7.40 24.33
CA GLY A 21 12.54 -7.29 24.10
C GLY A 21 12.94 -7.60 22.66
N GLY A 22 12.35 -8.63 22.05
CA GLY A 22 12.60 -8.97 20.66
C GLY A 22 12.09 -7.91 19.68
N VAL A 23 10.92 -7.30 19.95
CA VAL A 23 10.40 -6.17 19.18
C VAL A 23 11.35 -4.98 19.24
N THR A 24 11.86 -4.65 20.43
CA THR A 24 12.83 -3.56 20.60
C THR A 24 14.11 -3.82 19.83
N ALA A 25 14.69 -5.01 19.97
CA ALA A 25 15.90 -5.40 19.24
C ALA A 25 15.70 -5.36 17.71
N LEU A 26 14.52 -5.78 17.22
CA LEU A 26 14.18 -5.71 15.81
C LEU A 26 14.13 -4.25 15.32
N LYS A 27 13.50 -3.34 16.08
CA LYS A 27 13.45 -1.91 15.75
C LYS A 27 14.85 -1.29 15.71
N GLU A 28 15.68 -1.59 16.68
CA GLU A 28 17.06 -1.10 16.73
C GLU A 28 17.86 -1.60 15.52
N TRP A 29 17.70 -2.89 15.18
CA TRP A 29 18.36 -3.46 14.01
C TRP A 29 17.91 -2.81 12.71
N VAL A 30 16.60 -2.61 12.51
CA VAL A 30 16.09 -1.89 11.33
C VAL A 30 16.61 -0.46 11.32
N SER A 31 16.49 0.27 12.43
CA SER A 31 16.95 1.67 12.52
C SER A 31 18.44 1.83 12.25
N SER A 32 19.25 0.79 12.51
CA SER A 32 20.68 0.77 12.20
C SER A 32 21.03 0.50 10.74
N GLY A 33 20.05 0.20 9.89
CA GLY A 33 20.19 -0.04 8.45
C GLY A 33 19.73 -1.43 7.99
N GLY A 34 19.09 -2.21 8.86
CA GLY A 34 18.51 -3.50 8.49
C GLY A 34 17.23 -3.33 7.65
N THR A 35 16.92 -4.29 6.79
CA THR A 35 15.68 -4.31 6.03
C THR A 35 14.83 -5.52 6.39
N VAL A 36 13.58 -5.27 6.77
CA VAL A 36 12.57 -6.30 7.01
C VAL A 36 11.67 -6.42 5.79
N VAL A 37 11.58 -7.61 5.21
CA VAL A 37 10.56 -7.94 4.21
C VAL A 37 9.55 -8.85 4.88
N ALA A 38 8.38 -8.31 5.18
CA ALA A 38 7.30 -8.98 5.89
C ALA A 38 6.19 -9.37 4.93
N VAL A 39 5.69 -10.61 5.04
CA VAL A 39 4.71 -11.20 4.16
C VAL A 39 3.51 -11.69 4.99
N ARG A 40 2.27 -11.40 4.56
CA ARG A 40 1.03 -11.85 5.19
C ARG A 40 0.98 -11.57 6.71
N GLY A 41 0.88 -12.59 7.54
CA GLY A 41 0.83 -12.46 9.00
C GLY A 41 2.00 -11.70 9.59
N ALA A 42 3.20 -11.78 8.99
CA ALA A 42 4.34 -10.95 9.39
C ALA A 42 4.15 -9.46 9.05
N ALA A 43 3.47 -9.15 7.94
CA ALA A 43 3.10 -7.78 7.61
C ALA A 43 2.05 -7.24 8.60
N VAL A 44 1.07 -8.07 8.97
CA VAL A 44 0.10 -7.75 10.03
C VAL A 44 0.82 -7.44 11.35
N PHE A 45 1.74 -8.33 11.78
CA PHE A 45 2.53 -8.11 12.98
C PHE A 45 3.28 -6.78 12.94
N SER A 46 3.91 -6.43 11.82
CA SER A 46 4.66 -5.19 11.65
C SER A 46 3.79 -3.93 11.76
N ALA A 47 2.51 -4.04 11.41
CA ALA A 47 1.53 -2.96 11.46
C ALA A 47 0.79 -2.84 12.80
N LEU A 48 0.96 -3.79 13.75
CA LEU A 48 0.34 -3.70 15.06
C LEU A 48 0.84 -2.47 15.82
N LYS A 49 -0.06 -1.82 16.57
CA LYS A 49 0.25 -0.64 17.38
C LYS A 49 1.38 -0.88 18.38
N ASP A 50 1.35 -2.04 19.04
CA ASP A 50 2.35 -2.40 20.05
C ASP A 50 3.71 -2.75 19.43
N VAL A 51 3.72 -3.14 18.16
CA VAL A 51 4.94 -3.41 17.39
C VAL A 51 5.41 -2.14 16.69
N ALA A 52 4.53 -1.44 15.99
CA ALA A 52 4.77 -0.14 15.33
C ALA A 52 6.10 -0.10 14.53
N LEU A 53 6.31 -1.09 13.67
CA LEU A 53 7.39 -1.06 12.67
C LEU A 53 7.00 -0.23 11.46
N THR A 54 5.69 0.00 11.26
CA THR A 54 5.15 0.82 10.18
C THR A 54 4.02 1.70 10.68
N SER A 55 3.74 2.78 9.95
CA SER A 55 2.63 3.70 10.21
C SER A 55 1.29 3.21 9.68
N THR A 56 1.32 2.24 8.74
CA THR A 56 0.10 1.66 8.16
C THR A 56 -0.73 0.87 9.18
N ARG A 57 -1.99 0.64 8.88
CA ARG A 57 -2.94 -0.12 9.71
C ARG A 57 -3.78 -1.04 8.85
N LEU A 58 -4.28 -2.11 9.48
CA LEU A 58 -5.28 -2.98 8.84
C LEU A 58 -6.65 -2.31 8.83
N VAL A 59 -7.36 -2.50 7.74
CA VAL A 59 -8.77 -2.12 7.61
C VAL A 59 -9.60 -2.91 8.62
N GLY A 60 -10.50 -2.22 9.35
CA GLY A 60 -11.37 -2.82 10.35
C GLY A 60 -10.67 -3.23 11.65
N SER A 61 -9.42 -2.85 11.86
CA SER A 61 -8.78 -2.98 13.16
C SER A 61 -9.22 -1.86 14.11
N ALA A 62 -9.16 -2.11 15.42
CA ALA A 62 -9.47 -1.08 16.42
C ALA A 62 -8.56 0.17 16.27
N ASP A 63 -7.36 -0.02 15.78
CA ASP A 63 -6.41 1.06 15.50
C ASP A 63 -6.78 1.88 14.26
N ASP A 64 -7.43 1.26 13.26
CA ASP A 64 -7.95 1.94 12.07
C ASP A 64 -9.13 2.85 12.45
N GLU A 65 -10.04 2.39 13.30
CA GLU A 65 -11.19 3.17 13.76
C GLU A 65 -10.80 4.42 14.56
N GLN A 66 -9.78 4.32 15.42
CA GLN A 66 -9.31 5.46 16.22
C GLN A 66 -8.68 6.53 15.34
N LYS A 67 -7.96 6.16 14.29
CA LYS A 67 -7.32 7.11 13.37
C LYS A 67 -8.36 7.81 12.47
N GLY A 68 -9.38 7.08 12.02
CA GLY A 68 -10.50 7.68 11.28
C GLY A 68 -11.19 8.80 12.05
N LYS A 69 -11.50 8.57 13.31
CA LYS A 69 -12.12 9.60 14.21
C LYS A 69 -11.21 10.80 14.47
N ALA A 70 -9.89 10.62 14.53
CA ALA A 70 -8.95 11.71 14.75
C ALA A 70 -8.76 12.59 13.50
N ASP A 71 -8.82 12.01 12.31
CA ASP A 71 -8.72 12.72 11.03
C ASP A 71 -10.02 13.52 10.74
N ASP A 72 -11.19 12.98 11.09
CA ASP A 72 -12.48 13.67 10.97
C ASP A 72 -12.58 14.87 11.92
N ALA A 73 -12.12 14.74 13.16
CA ALA A 73 -12.10 15.85 14.13
C ALA A 73 -11.17 17.00 13.71
N LYS A 74 -10.11 16.72 12.94
CA LYS A 74 -9.23 17.75 12.37
C LYS A 74 -9.83 18.47 11.16
N LYS A 75 -10.79 17.85 10.45
CA LYS A 75 -11.41 18.41 9.26
C LYS A 75 -12.49 19.44 9.59
N GLU A 76 -13.13 19.34 10.76
CA GLU A 76 -14.15 20.29 11.21
C GLU A 76 -13.59 21.64 11.70
N THR A 77 -12.27 21.74 11.94
CA THR A 77 -11.64 22.95 12.50
C THR A 77 -10.87 23.80 11.48
N GLN A 78 -10.94 23.51 10.18
CA GLN A 78 -10.33 24.38 9.16
C GLN A 78 -11.37 25.39 8.61
N PRO A 79 -11.08 26.69 8.64
CA PRO A 79 -11.95 27.70 8.03
C PRO A 79 -11.93 27.58 6.51
N THR A 80 -13.09 27.64 5.92
CA THR A 80 -13.36 27.62 4.47
C THR A 80 -12.50 28.67 3.75
N PRO A 81 -11.71 28.32 2.74
CA PRO A 81 -11.00 29.32 1.95
C PRO A 81 -11.98 30.08 1.04
N SER A 82 -11.94 31.38 1.12
CA SER A 82 -12.66 32.30 0.22
C SER A 82 -12.21 32.11 -1.23
N PRO A 83 -13.08 32.31 -2.22
CA PRO A 83 -12.76 32.11 -3.62
C PRO A 83 -11.75 33.13 -4.13
N THR A 84 -10.64 32.68 -4.64
CA THR A 84 -9.64 33.50 -5.34
C THR A 84 -10.16 33.82 -6.76
N PRO A 85 -10.06 35.07 -7.25
CA PRO A 85 -10.54 35.44 -8.59
C PRO A 85 -9.68 34.82 -9.70
N GLN A 86 -10.38 34.27 -10.68
CA GLN A 86 -9.78 33.74 -11.93
C GLN A 86 -9.02 34.83 -12.67
N ARG A 87 -7.73 34.57 -12.92
CA ARG A 87 -6.95 35.37 -13.85
C ARG A 87 -7.20 34.88 -15.28
N THR A 88 -7.68 35.77 -16.10
CA THR A 88 -7.89 35.62 -17.55
C THR A 88 -6.56 35.35 -18.24
N ALA A 89 -6.50 34.32 -19.08
CA ALA A 89 -5.34 33.96 -19.88
C ALA A 89 -5.05 35.04 -20.94
N ALA A 90 -3.81 35.55 -20.95
CA ALA A 90 -3.31 36.34 -22.04
C ALA A 90 -2.89 35.40 -23.18
N GLN A 91 -3.37 35.71 -24.39
CA GLN A 91 -2.94 35.11 -25.65
C GLN A 91 -1.49 35.43 -25.89
N THR A 92 -0.66 34.41 -26.10
CA THR A 92 0.71 34.55 -26.66
C THR A 92 0.71 34.01 -28.07
N ASP A 93 1.22 34.82 -28.99
CA ASP A 93 1.37 34.58 -30.42
C ASP A 93 2.12 33.26 -30.70
N ARG A 94 1.55 32.44 -31.58
CA ARG A 94 2.16 31.24 -32.13
C ARG A 94 3.03 31.64 -33.32
N ASP A 95 4.32 31.34 -33.27
CA ASP A 95 5.22 31.34 -34.40
C ASP A 95 4.87 30.13 -35.31
N PRO A 96 4.55 30.37 -36.60
CA PRO A 96 4.06 29.31 -37.49
C PRO A 96 5.17 28.39 -38.04
N ASN A 97 6.43 28.47 -37.59
CA ASN A 97 7.53 27.74 -38.20
C ASN A 97 8.35 26.88 -37.19
N ALA A 98 7.80 26.50 -36.06
CA ALA A 98 8.44 25.57 -35.14
C ALA A 98 8.10 24.13 -35.53
N GLU A 99 9.09 23.37 -35.97
CA GLU A 99 9.00 21.92 -36.14
C GLU A 99 8.65 21.23 -34.84
N PRO A 100 7.76 20.21 -34.83
CA PRO A 100 7.41 19.52 -33.63
C PRO A 100 8.55 18.59 -33.19
N ARG A 101 9.38 19.04 -32.28
CA ARG A 101 10.19 18.12 -31.46
C ARG A 101 9.23 17.29 -30.65
N GLY A 102 9.07 16.04 -31.04
CA GLY A 102 8.31 15.03 -30.30
C GLY A 102 8.98 14.73 -28.96
N GLU A 103 8.73 15.58 -27.98
CA GLU A 103 8.88 15.20 -26.58
C GLU A 103 7.81 14.16 -26.31
N ARG A 104 8.24 12.90 -26.19
CA ARG A 104 7.38 11.85 -25.65
C ARG A 104 7.18 12.21 -24.19
N GLU A 105 6.11 12.91 -23.91
CA GLU A 105 5.61 13.08 -22.56
C GLU A 105 5.26 11.69 -22.05
N PHE A 106 6.13 11.14 -21.20
CA PHE A 106 5.84 9.90 -20.50
C PHE A 106 4.78 10.25 -19.44
N ASP A 107 3.54 10.02 -19.79
CA ASP A 107 2.42 10.13 -18.87
C ASP A 107 2.57 9.01 -17.82
N PHE A 108 3.25 9.33 -16.72
CA PHE A 108 3.29 8.45 -15.56
C PHE A 108 1.91 8.54 -14.91
N PRO A 109 1.16 7.43 -14.83
CA PRO A 109 -0.10 7.47 -14.11
C PRO A 109 0.19 7.90 -12.67
N SER A 110 -0.38 9.03 -12.27
CA SER A 110 -0.37 9.47 -10.88
C SER A 110 -1.03 8.39 -10.02
N LEU A 111 -0.46 8.15 -8.84
CA LEU A 111 -1.12 7.29 -7.85
C LEU A 111 -2.54 7.82 -7.58
N PRO A 112 -3.51 6.92 -7.39
CA PRO A 112 -4.84 7.34 -6.99
C PRO A 112 -4.77 8.16 -5.69
N PRO A 113 -5.62 9.18 -5.54
CA PRO A 113 -5.65 9.98 -4.34
C PRO A 113 -5.87 9.09 -3.10
N ILE A 114 -5.16 9.40 -2.02
CA ILE A 114 -5.35 8.72 -0.74
C ILE A 114 -6.82 8.91 -0.33
N ALA A 115 -7.59 7.84 -0.39
CA ALA A 115 -8.99 7.89 -0.05
C ALA A 115 -9.16 8.24 1.44
N SER A 116 -10.10 9.14 1.72
CA SER A 116 -10.60 9.31 3.08
C SER A 116 -11.24 8.00 3.56
N PRO A 117 -11.26 7.70 4.87
CA PRO A 117 -11.90 6.51 5.38
C PRO A 117 -13.31 6.37 4.81
N SER A 118 -13.59 5.22 4.22
CA SER A 118 -14.90 4.91 3.65
C SER A 118 -15.97 4.93 4.74
N ALA A 119 -17.22 5.22 4.36
CA ALA A 119 -18.40 5.07 5.23
C ALA A 119 -18.56 3.66 5.82
N ASN A 120 -17.73 2.71 5.40
CA ASN A 120 -17.66 1.31 5.86
C ASN A 120 -16.55 1.08 6.91
N ALA A 121 -16.08 2.11 7.60
CA ALA A 121 -14.99 2.03 8.59
C ALA A 121 -15.19 0.96 9.69
N ASN A 122 -16.42 0.55 9.95
CA ASN A 122 -16.76 -0.46 10.97
C ASN A 122 -16.90 -1.89 10.40
N LYS A 123 -16.66 -2.09 9.10
CA LYS A 123 -16.70 -3.43 8.50
C LYS A 123 -15.30 -4.05 8.54
N VAL A 124 -15.23 -5.32 8.94
CA VAL A 124 -14.00 -6.11 8.90
C VAL A 124 -13.94 -6.86 7.57
N PRO A 125 -12.78 -6.87 6.88
CA PRO A 125 -12.63 -7.67 5.68
C PRO A 125 -12.80 -9.17 5.96
N GLU A 126 -13.64 -9.82 5.16
CA GLU A 126 -13.82 -11.26 5.20
C GLU A 126 -12.64 -11.98 4.53
N ALA A 127 -12.22 -13.09 5.12
CA ALA A 127 -11.15 -13.90 4.52
C ALA A 127 -11.57 -14.45 3.14
N LEU A 128 -10.66 -14.38 2.18
CA LEU A 128 -10.89 -14.82 0.82
C LEU A 128 -10.36 -16.25 0.61
N PRO A 129 -11.08 -17.10 -0.11
CA PRO A 129 -10.59 -18.44 -0.46
C PRO A 129 -9.48 -18.44 -1.50
N GLY A 130 -9.21 -17.29 -2.09
CA GLY A 130 -8.24 -17.05 -3.16
C GLY A 130 -8.89 -16.32 -4.33
N SER A 131 -8.43 -15.08 -4.57
CA SER A 131 -8.96 -14.24 -5.65
C SER A 131 -7.82 -13.47 -6.30
N ILE A 132 -7.94 -13.22 -7.58
CA ILE A 132 -6.99 -12.40 -8.34
C ILE A 132 -7.58 -11.01 -8.48
N MET A 133 -6.88 -10.04 -7.93
CA MET A 133 -7.27 -8.63 -7.93
C MET A 133 -6.33 -7.82 -8.80
N ARG A 134 -6.79 -6.67 -9.26
CA ARG A 134 -6.03 -5.72 -10.07
C ARG A 134 -5.44 -4.65 -9.16
N ALA A 135 -4.12 -4.61 -9.05
CA ALA A 135 -3.40 -3.56 -8.35
C ALA A 135 -2.75 -2.59 -9.35
N THR A 136 -2.82 -1.31 -9.06
CA THR A 136 -2.14 -0.24 -9.81
C THR A 136 -0.70 -0.12 -9.34
N VAL A 137 0.23 0.06 -10.29
CA VAL A 137 1.67 0.04 -10.07
C VAL A 137 2.20 1.46 -9.99
N ASP A 138 2.84 1.79 -8.87
CA ASP A 138 3.71 2.97 -8.80
C ASP A 138 5.05 2.66 -9.46
N ARG A 139 5.30 3.24 -10.63
CA ARG A 139 6.52 3.01 -11.41
C ARG A 139 7.69 3.90 -10.97
N THR A 140 7.50 4.77 -10.02
CA THR A 140 8.54 5.67 -9.52
C THR A 140 9.41 5.02 -8.45
N THR A 141 8.94 3.94 -7.83
CA THR A 141 9.66 3.21 -6.79
C THR A 141 10.57 2.12 -7.35
N TYR A 142 11.71 1.91 -6.70
CA TYR A 142 12.65 0.84 -7.03
C TYR A 142 12.03 -0.56 -6.92
N LEU A 143 11.02 -0.73 -6.04
CA LEU A 143 10.32 -1.99 -5.86
C LEU A 143 9.68 -2.50 -7.15
N ASN A 144 9.22 -1.58 -8.00
CA ASN A 144 8.61 -1.92 -9.28
C ASN A 144 9.57 -1.80 -10.47
N TYR A 145 10.87 -1.75 -10.23
CA TYR A 145 11.85 -1.65 -11.30
C TYR A 145 11.73 -2.82 -12.28
N GLY A 146 11.62 -2.50 -13.58
CA GLY A 146 11.43 -3.49 -14.64
C GLY A 146 10.00 -4.03 -14.76
N VAL A 147 9.03 -3.49 -14.02
CA VAL A 147 7.61 -3.71 -14.27
C VAL A 147 7.15 -2.69 -15.31
N ASN A 148 6.72 -3.17 -16.47
CA ASN A 148 6.32 -2.32 -17.59
C ASN A 148 4.82 -2.04 -17.65
N GLN A 149 4.03 -2.80 -16.89
CA GLN A 149 2.58 -2.65 -16.83
C GLN A 149 2.20 -1.60 -15.80
N ASN A 150 1.13 -0.84 -16.08
CA ASN A 150 0.53 0.10 -15.11
C ASN A 150 -0.33 -0.62 -14.06
N GLN A 151 -0.70 -1.87 -14.33
CA GLN A 151 -1.49 -2.70 -13.41
C GLN A 151 -0.92 -4.12 -13.39
N LEU A 152 -0.92 -4.72 -12.20
CA LEU A 152 -0.55 -6.12 -11.98
C LEU A 152 -1.73 -6.90 -11.39
N PRO A 153 -1.97 -8.13 -11.84
CA PRO A 153 -2.79 -9.06 -11.10
C PRO A 153 -2.05 -9.48 -9.82
N VAL A 154 -2.73 -9.45 -8.69
CA VAL A 154 -2.21 -9.90 -7.39
C VAL A 154 -3.17 -10.93 -6.81
N ILE A 155 -2.64 -11.92 -6.11
CA ILE A 155 -3.45 -12.89 -5.37
C ILE A 155 -3.77 -12.32 -4.00
N LEU A 156 -5.02 -12.51 -3.55
CA LEU A 156 -5.47 -12.33 -2.19
C LEU A 156 -6.11 -13.63 -1.68
N GLY A 157 -5.60 -14.16 -0.58
CA GLY A 157 -6.12 -15.36 0.11
C GLY A 157 -6.39 -15.09 1.59
N SER A 158 -6.49 -13.82 1.97
CA SER A 158 -6.74 -13.37 3.34
C SER A 158 -7.61 -12.11 3.33
N GLY A 159 -7.98 -11.64 4.53
CA GLY A 159 -8.61 -10.34 4.75
C GLY A 159 -7.59 -9.26 5.17
N TYR A 160 -6.31 -9.42 4.87
CA TYR A 160 -5.28 -8.46 5.30
C TYR A 160 -5.19 -7.29 4.33
N PHE A 161 -6.06 -6.29 4.50
CA PHE A 161 -6.08 -5.07 3.72
C PHE A 161 -5.40 -3.96 4.50
N PHE A 162 -4.34 -3.39 3.96
CA PHE A 162 -3.56 -2.33 4.61
C PHE A 162 -3.96 -0.97 4.07
N ARG A 163 -4.25 -0.02 4.96
CA ARG A 163 -4.42 1.39 4.59
C ARG A 163 -3.15 1.91 3.93
N TYR A 164 -3.27 2.93 3.10
CA TYR A 164 -2.09 3.62 2.56
C TYR A 164 -1.19 4.09 3.69
N SER A 165 0.10 3.81 3.56
CA SER A 165 1.09 4.47 4.38
C SER A 165 1.12 5.96 4.06
N LYS A 166 1.15 6.79 5.10
CA LYS A 166 1.33 8.24 4.99
C LYS A 166 2.80 8.66 5.08
N GLU A 167 3.66 7.77 5.58
CA GLU A 167 5.08 8.01 5.86
C GLU A 167 6.01 7.29 4.88
N GLY A 168 5.46 6.38 4.09
CA GLY A 168 6.21 5.57 3.15
C GLY A 168 5.64 5.55 1.73
N THR A 169 6.21 4.70 0.91
CA THR A 169 5.82 4.48 -0.48
C THR A 169 4.81 3.35 -0.58
N ASN A 170 3.70 3.60 -1.29
CA ASN A 170 2.68 2.61 -1.58
C ASN A 170 2.91 2.08 -3.01
N ALA A 171 3.75 1.06 -3.14
CA ALA A 171 4.27 0.61 -4.43
C ALA A 171 3.24 -0.12 -5.32
N LEU A 172 2.33 -0.89 -4.71
CA LEU A 172 1.19 -1.51 -5.39
C LEU A 172 -0.08 -1.18 -4.61
N VAL A 173 -1.06 -0.58 -5.27
CA VAL A 173 -2.26 -0.05 -4.63
C VAL A 173 -3.54 -0.51 -5.32
N PHE A 174 -4.64 -0.53 -4.59
CA PHE A 174 -5.98 -0.76 -5.13
C PHE A 174 -6.69 0.58 -5.30
N ASP A 175 -7.14 0.86 -6.52
CA ASP A 175 -7.75 2.12 -6.87
C ASP A 175 -8.93 2.45 -5.95
N ALA A 176 -8.96 3.67 -5.42
CA ALA A 176 -10.03 4.13 -4.55
C ALA A 176 -11.33 4.37 -5.32
N GLU A 177 -11.21 4.82 -6.57
CA GLU A 177 -12.36 5.15 -7.42
C GLU A 177 -13.04 3.88 -7.97
N PRO A 178 -14.37 3.78 -7.90
CA PRO A 178 -15.12 2.61 -8.37
C PRO A 178 -15.31 2.57 -9.90
N VAL A 179 -14.36 3.11 -10.67
CA VAL A 179 -14.46 3.19 -12.14
C VAL A 179 -14.41 1.81 -12.79
N LYS A 180 -13.65 0.89 -12.20
CA LYS A 180 -13.48 -0.47 -12.71
C LYS A 180 -13.54 -1.48 -11.57
N PRO A 181 -14.04 -2.70 -11.83
CA PRO A 181 -13.93 -3.79 -10.87
C PRO A 181 -12.47 -4.08 -10.54
N LEU A 182 -12.16 -4.28 -9.27
CA LEU A 182 -10.84 -4.72 -8.84
C LEU A 182 -10.65 -6.21 -9.09
N THR A 183 -11.72 -6.98 -9.05
CA THR A 183 -11.71 -8.42 -9.25
C THR A 183 -11.41 -8.77 -10.70
N VAL A 184 -10.38 -9.59 -10.91
CA VAL A 184 -10.03 -10.19 -12.21
C VAL A 184 -10.61 -11.60 -12.29
N SER A 185 -10.49 -12.38 -11.21
CA SER A 185 -10.98 -13.76 -11.15
C SER A 185 -11.06 -14.22 -9.69
N GLY A 186 -11.88 -15.21 -9.43
CA GLY A 186 -12.06 -15.79 -8.11
C GLY A 186 -13.31 -15.31 -7.40
N PHE A 187 -13.46 -15.72 -6.15
CA PHE A 187 -14.61 -15.40 -5.32
C PHE A 187 -14.35 -14.13 -4.51
N VAL A 188 -15.35 -13.27 -4.43
CA VAL A 188 -15.35 -12.07 -3.58
C VAL A 188 -16.67 -11.97 -2.83
N TRP A 189 -16.62 -11.46 -1.59
CA TRP A 189 -17.82 -11.20 -0.80
C TRP A 189 -18.47 -9.91 -1.27
N GLU A 190 -19.73 -9.99 -1.67
CA GLU A 190 -20.52 -8.85 -2.08
C GLU A 190 -20.68 -7.85 -0.93
N GLY A 191 -20.55 -6.55 -1.22
CA GLY A 191 -20.66 -5.51 -0.21
C GLY A 191 -19.56 -5.52 0.87
N ASN A 192 -18.49 -6.28 0.68
CA ASN A 192 -17.36 -6.37 1.61
C ASN A 192 -16.02 -6.24 0.88
N THR A 193 -15.64 -7.24 0.07
CA THR A 193 -14.28 -7.36 -0.43
C THR A 193 -13.82 -6.14 -1.23
N GLU A 194 -14.51 -5.80 -2.33
CA GLU A 194 -14.07 -4.68 -3.17
C GLU A 194 -14.23 -3.32 -2.47
N GLU A 195 -15.30 -3.17 -1.67
CA GLU A 195 -15.55 -1.91 -0.95
C GLU A 195 -14.43 -1.61 0.05
N LEU A 196 -13.98 -2.62 0.80
CA LEU A 196 -12.95 -2.48 1.82
C LEU A 196 -11.53 -2.50 1.25
N LEU A 197 -11.36 -3.14 0.08
CA LEU A 197 -10.06 -3.20 -0.59
C LEU A 197 -9.71 -1.88 -1.30
N ARG A 198 -10.70 -1.11 -1.75
CA ARG A 198 -10.47 0.18 -2.39
C ARG A 198 -9.74 1.15 -1.46
N GLY A 199 -8.76 1.86 -2.02
CA GLY A 199 -7.94 2.79 -1.25
C GLY A 199 -7.02 2.09 -0.24
N THR A 200 -6.62 0.85 -0.51
CA THR A 200 -5.64 0.10 0.30
C THR A 200 -4.40 -0.24 -0.53
N SER A 201 -3.36 -0.67 0.14
CA SER A 201 -2.08 -1.01 -0.48
C SER A 201 -1.77 -2.49 -0.33
N TYR A 202 -1.26 -3.10 -1.41
CA TYR A 202 -0.74 -4.46 -1.43
C TYR A 202 0.74 -4.53 -1.05
N LEU A 203 1.52 -3.52 -1.47
CA LEU A 203 2.96 -3.43 -1.24
C LEU A 203 3.31 -2.05 -0.74
N ILE A 204 3.92 -2.01 0.43
CA ILE A 204 4.32 -0.78 1.13
C ILE A 204 5.80 -0.87 1.47
N ASP A 205 6.52 0.24 1.37
CA ASP A 205 7.88 0.42 1.87
C ASP A 205 7.93 1.65 2.78
N GLU A 206 8.29 1.47 4.03
CA GLU A 206 8.49 2.55 5.00
C GLU A 206 9.93 2.55 5.51
N SER A 207 10.52 3.74 5.56
CA SER A 207 11.84 3.93 6.15
C SER A 207 11.74 3.98 7.67
N MET A 208 12.67 3.30 8.35
CA MET A 208 12.83 3.38 9.81
C MET A 208 14.31 3.64 10.14
N GLY A 209 14.64 4.88 10.51
CA GLY A 209 16.03 5.28 10.69
C GLY A 209 16.81 5.19 9.38
N ARG A 210 17.81 4.29 9.31
CA ARG A 210 18.58 4.02 8.08
C ARG A 210 18.13 2.77 7.33
N GLY A 211 17.17 2.04 7.86
CA GLY A 211 16.65 0.80 7.27
C GLY A 211 15.24 0.94 6.74
N HIS A 212 14.69 -0.18 6.29
CA HIS A 212 13.40 -0.27 5.62
C HIS A 212 12.53 -1.38 6.19
N VAL A 213 11.22 -1.16 6.18
CA VAL A 213 10.20 -2.17 6.45
C VAL A 213 9.30 -2.29 5.24
N ILE A 214 9.40 -3.41 4.53
CA ILE A 214 8.67 -3.68 3.31
C ILE A 214 7.57 -4.70 3.62
N LEU A 215 6.31 -4.32 3.37
CA LEU A 215 5.13 -5.12 3.65
C LEU A 215 4.50 -5.64 2.37
N PHE A 216 4.31 -6.95 2.27
CA PHE A 216 3.46 -7.60 1.29
C PHE A 216 2.17 -8.08 1.98
N ALA A 217 1.01 -7.62 1.50
CA ALA A 217 -0.28 -8.02 2.06
C ALA A 217 -0.54 -9.53 1.93
N GLU A 218 -0.02 -10.14 0.86
CA GLU A 218 -0.18 -11.57 0.58
C GLU A 218 1.15 -12.18 0.08
N ASP A 219 1.19 -13.51 -0.11
CA ASP A 219 2.36 -14.21 -0.64
C ASP A 219 2.70 -13.74 -2.06
N PRO A 220 3.82 -13.01 -2.27
CA PRO A 220 4.19 -12.49 -3.58
C PRO A 220 4.69 -13.57 -4.53
N PHE A 221 4.89 -14.78 -4.04
CA PHE A 221 5.44 -15.91 -4.80
C PHE A 221 4.58 -17.18 -4.63
N PHE A 222 3.26 -16.99 -4.57
CA PHE A 222 2.31 -18.05 -4.27
C PHE A 222 2.62 -19.35 -5.02
N ARG A 223 3.02 -20.38 -4.27
CA ARG A 223 3.37 -21.73 -4.73
C ARG A 223 4.40 -21.78 -5.87
N GLY A 224 5.17 -20.73 -6.10
CA GLY A 224 6.10 -20.63 -7.22
C GLY A 224 5.44 -20.52 -8.60
N LEU A 225 4.12 -20.56 -8.67
CA LEU A 225 3.34 -20.54 -9.91
C LEU A 225 2.89 -19.12 -10.28
N PHE A 226 2.46 -18.34 -9.31
CA PHE A 226 1.98 -16.98 -9.54
C PHE A 226 3.16 -16.00 -9.57
N ARG A 227 3.49 -15.52 -10.76
CA ARG A 227 4.75 -14.79 -10.99
C ARG A 227 4.59 -13.27 -11.11
N SER A 228 3.38 -12.76 -11.06
CA SER A 228 3.10 -11.34 -11.27
C SER A 228 3.89 -10.44 -10.30
N THR A 229 3.91 -10.81 -9.02
CA THR A 229 4.56 -10.06 -7.94
C THR A 229 5.99 -10.52 -7.63
N THR A 230 6.50 -11.48 -8.40
CA THR A 230 7.87 -12.02 -8.22
C THR A 230 8.93 -10.94 -8.38
N ARG A 231 8.79 -10.05 -9.38
CA ARG A 231 9.78 -9.00 -9.62
C ARG A 231 9.81 -7.97 -8.47
N PRO A 232 8.71 -7.38 -8.02
CA PRO A 232 8.70 -6.55 -6.82
C PRO A 232 9.30 -7.25 -5.59
N PHE A 233 9.03 -8.54 -5.42
CA PHE A 233 9.61 -9.31 -4.33
C PHE A 233 11.13 -9.42 -4.42
N PHE A 234 11.69 -9.78 -5.57
CA PHE A 234 13.14 -9.81 -5.73
C PHE A 234 13.76 -8.42 -5.63
N ASN A 235 13.12 -7.39 -6.15
CA ASN A 235 13.60 -6.01 -6.01
C ASN A 235 13.68 -5.60 -4.54
N SER A 236 12.71 -6.00 -3.70
CA SER A 236 12.73 -5.72 -2.26
C SER A 236 13.90 -6.38 -1.53
N ILE A 237 14.47 -7.43 -2.07
CA ILE A 237 15.64 -8.13 -1.49
C ILE A 237 16.95 -7.58 -2.06
N LEU A 238 17.00 -7.32 -3.37
CA LEU A 238 18.23 -7.00 -4.07
C LEU A 238 18.61 -5.51 -4.00
N PHE A 239 17.62 -4.61 -3.94
CA PHE A 239 17.85 -3.18 -4.09
C PHE A 239 17.63 -2.37 -2.81
N ASN A 240 17.17 -2.98 -1.73
CA ASN A 240 16.82 -2.29 -0.49
C ASN A 240 17.98 -1.55 0.22
N GLY A 241 19.21 -1.85 -0.11
CA GLY A 241 20.39 -1.21 0.47
C GLY A 241 21.04 -0.17 -0.46
N ILE A 242 20.43 0.13 -1.59
CA ILE A 242 20.98 1.03 -2.62
C ILE A 242 20.25 2.38 -2.65
N PHE A 243 18.99 2.42 -2.18
CA PHE A 243 18.11 3.59 -2.21
C PHE A 243 17.74 4.09 -0.82
#